data_57fd83fb13fd54d37aa4f641d9677f27
#
_entry.id   57fd83fb13fd54d37aa4f641d9677f27
#
_cell.length_a   1.000
_cell.length_b   1.000
_cell.length_c   1.000
_cell.angle_alpha   90.00
_cell.angle_beta   90.00
_cell.angle_gamma   90.00
#
_symmetry.space_group_name_H-M   'P 1'
#
loop_
_entity.id
_entity.type
_entity.pdbx_description
1 polymer ?
#
loop_
_entity_poly.entity_id
_entity_poly.type
_entity_poly.pdbx_seq_one_letter_code
_entity_poly.pdbx_strand_id
1 'polypeptide(L)'
;MEAGRIGDEKPTICQRFVILWHALPSLATIATGGARCSHFDLMFEASERLVTFELPRIPIPGERIPLVRLVDHRRDFLEFEGKLSPAEDGSDRGHVTRWAAGSYHFFRRTREKQIVELDSDRFSARLVLKPRFSLEDLAASARSPSLDWA
;
A
#
# COMPACT_ATOMS: atom_id res chain seq x y z
N MET A 1 27.20 -10.82 31.89
CA MET A 1 26.44 -11.06 31.48
C MET A 1 25.60 -10.36 30.69
N GLU A 2 25.38 -10.56 29.64
CA GLU A 2 24.64 -9.92 28.81
C GLU A 2 23.28 -10.24 28.86
N ALA A 3 22.87 -10.68 29.82
CA ALA A 3 21.50 -11.02 29.97
C ALA A 3 20.61 -9.86 29.72
N GLY A 4 21.08 -8.73 30.01
CA GLY A 4 20.20 -7.61 29.86
C GLY A 4 19.79 -7.32 28.46
N ARG A 5 20.61 -7.83 27.53
CA ARG A 5 20.27 -7.53 26.25
C ARG A 5 19.10 -8.23 25.76
N ILE A 6 18.78 -9.33 26.27
CA ILE A 6 17.67 -10.07 25.87
C ILE A 6 16.39 -9.35 26.16
N GLY A 7 16.35 -8.69 27.26
CA GLY A 7 15.12 -8.00 27.62
C GLY A 7 14.81 -6.84 26.76
N ASP A 8 15.80 -6.37 26.03
CA ASP A 8 15.53 -5.25 25.21
C ASP A 8 14.99 -5.63 23.88
N GLU A 9 14.97 -6.89 23.57
CA GLU A 9 14.41 -7.24 22.32
C GLU A 9 12.96 -7.12 22.40
N LYS A 10 12.42 -6.12 21.77
CA LYS A 10 11.01 -6.00 21.65
C LYS A 10 10.54 -7.18 20.88
N PRO A 11 9.41 -7.72 21.26
CA PRO A 11 8.80 -8.77 20.48
C PRO A 11 8.65 -8.16 19.11
N THR A 12 9.22 -8.77 18.13
CA THR A 12 9.16 -8.30 16.78
C THR A 12 7.72 -8.36 16.38
N ILE A 13 7.06 -7.23 16.39
CA ILE A 13 5.74 -7.16 15.86
C ILE A 13 5.99 -7.29 14.38
N CYS A 14 5.65 -8.42 13.84
CA CYS A 14 5.84 -8.65 12.44
C CYS A 14 4.92 -7.73 11.68
N GLN A 15 5.45 -6.69 11.13
CA GLN A 15 4.67 -5.79 10.31
C GLN A 15 4.64 -6.36 8.91
N ARG A 16 3.45 -6.63 8.45
CA ARG A 16 3.23 -7.29 7.16
C ARG A 16 2.81 -6.29 6.11
N PHE A 17 3.13 -6.59 4.87
CA PHE A 17 2.60 -5.84 3.75
C PHE A 17 2.14 -6.81 2.68
N VAL A 18 1.28 -6.32 1.81
CA VAL A 18 0.81 -7.09 0.66
C VAL A 18 0.67 -6.14 -0.51
N ILE A 19 0.93 -6.65 -1.69
CA ILE A 19 0.61 -5.93 -2.92
C ILE A 19 -0.40 -6.80 -3.64
N LEU A 20 -1.58 -6.23 -3.86
CA LEU A 20 -2.66 -6.93 -4.54
C LEU A 20 -2.85 -6.33 -5.92
N TRP A 21 -3.10 -7.18 -6.89
CA TRP A 21 -3.55 -6.73 -8.19
C TRP A 21 -5.07 -6.64 -8.12
N HIS A 22 -5.61 -5.46 -8.31
CA HIS A 22 -7.04 -5.23 -8.27
C HIS A 22 -7.54 -5.09 -9.69
N ALA A 23 -8.14 -6.15 -10.20
CA ALA A 23 -8.66 -6.17 -11.55
C ALA A 23 -10.09 -5.67 -11.53
N LEU A 24 -10.36 -4.65 -12.32
CA LEU A 24 -11.68 -4.05 -12.42
C LEU A 24 -12.30 -4.37 -13.78
N PRO A 25 -13.60 -4.62 -13.82
CA PRO A 25 -14.24 -4.87 -15.11
C PRO A 25 -14.25 -3.61 -15.95
N SER A 26 -13.89 -3.75 -17.21
CA SER A 26 -13.73 -2.58 -18.07
C SER A 26 -15.02 -1.82 -18.33
N LEU A 27 -16.18 -2.47 -18.17
CA LEU A 27 -17.45 -1.79 -18.42
C LEU A 27 -18.07 -1.16 -17.19
N ALA A 28 -17.68 -1.59 -16.00
CA ALA A 28 -18.26 -1.05 -14.78
C ALA A 28 -17.86 0.38 -14.53
N THR A 29 -16.81 0.82 -15.20
CA THR A 29 -16.26 2.14 -14.96
C THR A 29 -16.99 3.23 -15.70
N ILE A 30 -17.78 2.88 -16.71
CA ILE A 30 -18.46 3.89 -17.50
C ILE A 30 -19.73 4.34 -16.83
N ALA A 31 -20.37 3.44 -16.11
CA ALA A 31 -21.65 3.74 -15.50
C ALA A 31 -21.59 4.67 -14.30
N THR A 32 -20.45 4.78 -13.66
CA THR A 32 -20.31 5.60 -12.46
C THR A 32 -19.64 6.93 -12.71
N GLY A 33 -19.36 7.23 -13.95
CA GLY A 33 -18.80 8.53 -14.31
C GLY A 33 -17.33 8.69 -14.01
N GLY A 34 -16.66 7.66 -13.56
CA GLY A 34 -15.23 7.72 -13.32
C GLY A 34 -14.57 6.46 -13.80
N ALA A 35 -13.73 6.57 -14.81
CA ALA A 35 -13.04 5.40 -15.30
C ALA A 35 -11.99 5.01 -14.27
N ARG A 36 -12.24 3.93 -13.55
CA ARG A 36 -11.22 3.36 -12.68
C ARG A 36 -10.54 2.25 -13.44
N CYS A 37 -9.23 2.35 -13.52
CA CYS A 37 -8.45 1.31 -14.17
C CYS A 37 -8.05 0.27 -13.14
N SER A 38 -7.82 -0.94 -13.62
CA SER A 38 -7.18 -1.95 -12.78
C SER A 38 -5.84 -1.40 -12.31
N HIS A 39 -5.47 -1.73 -11.10
CA HIS A 39 -4.31 -1.14 -10.46
C HIS A 39 -3.77 -2.07 -9.37
N PHE A 40 -2.64 -1.70 -8.80
CA PHE A 40 -2.11 -2.42 -7.66
C PHE A 40 -2.45 -1.66 -6.39
N ASP A 41 -2.73 -2.40 -5.33
CA ASP A 41 -2.92 -1.84 -4.00
C ASP A 41 -1.77 -2.30 -3.13
N LEU A 42 -1.01 -1.34 -2.61
CA LEU A 42 0.08 -1.61 -1.68
C LEU A 42 -0.46 -1.32 -0.29
N MET A 43 -0.49 -2.32 0.56
CA MET A 43 -1.10 -2.22 1.87
C MET A 43 -0.10 -2.56 2.96
N PHE A 44 -0.02 -1.70 3.96
CA PHE A 44 0.86 -1.89 5.10
C PHE A 44 0.04 -2.13 6.35
N GLU A 45 0.34 -3.18 7.06
CA GLU A 45 -0.31 -3.48 8.31
C GLU A 45 0.04 -2.41 9.35
N ALA A 46 -0.95 -1.77 9.91
CA ALA A 46 -0.75 -0.74 10.90
C ALA A 46 -1.83 -0.88 11.96
N SER A 47 -1.49 -1.49 13.06
CA SER A 47 -2.45 -1.77 14.11
C SER A 47 -3.56 -2.68 13.58
N GLU A 48 -4.79 -2.19 13.56
CA GLU A 48 -5.91 -3.01 13.14
C GLU A 48 -6.36 -2.75 11.72
N ARG A 49 -5.67 -1.90 11.01
CA ARG A 49 -6.07 -1.50 9.66
C ARG A 49 -4.89 -1.62 8.72
N LEU A 50 -5.17 -1.50 7.44
CA LEU A 50 -4.14 -1.51 6.41
C LEU A 50 -4.06 -0.14 5.78
N VAL A 51 -2.91 0.50 5.94
CA VAL A 51 -2.63 1.76 5.25
C VAL A 51 -2.43 1.42 3.79
N THR A 52 -3.25 1.98 2.92
CA THR A 52 -3.35 1.54 1.54
C THR A 52 -3.01 2.64 0.55
N PHE A 53 -2.24 2.26 -0.45
CA PHE A 53 -1.88 3.15 -1.54
C PHE A 53 -2.18 2.46 -2.86
N GLU A 54 -2.69 3.24 -3.80
CA GLU A 54 -2.94 2.72 -5.15
C GLU A 54 -1.75 3.05 -6.03
N LEU A 55 -1.28 2.08 -6.78
CA LEU A 55 -0.18 2.22 -7.73
C LEU A 55 -0.67 1.88 -9.12
N PRO A 56 -0.31 2.66 -10.14
CA PRO A 56 -0.71 2.30 -11.51
C PRO A 56 -0.01 1.05 -12.01
N ARG A 57 1.18 0.79 -11.53
CA ARG A 57 1.97 -0.37 -11.92
C ARG A 57 3.05 -0.60 -10.87
N ILE A 58 3.70 -1.73 -10.94
CA ILE A 58 4.82 -2.02 -10.05
C ILE A 58 6.01 -1.20 -10.56
N PRO A 59 6.61 -0.37 -9.72
CA PRO A 59 7.77 0.41 -10.16
C PRO A 59 9.01 -0.45 -10.27
N ILE A 60 9.90 -0.09 -11.16
CA ILE A 60 11.21 -0.72 -11.25
C ILE A 60 12.21 0.12 -10.46
N PRO A 61 13.34 -0.45 -10.06
CA PRO A 61 14.33 0.29 -9.27
C PRO A 61 14.74 1.60 -9.94
N GLY A 62 14.77 2.65 -9.15
CA GLY A 62 15.14 3.97 -9.65
C GLY A 62 13.98 4.75 -10.26
N GLU A 63 12.84 4.12 -10.41
CA GLU A 63 11.69 4.78 -11.02
C GLU A 63 10.85 5.50 -9.98
N ARG A 64 10.28 6.62 -10.37
CA ARG A 64 9.36 7.37 -9.53
C ARG A 64 7.98 7.30 -10.15
N ILE A 65 6.99 6.86 -9.39
CA ILE A 65 5.62 6.81 -9.87
C ILE A 65 4.69 7.49 -8.87
N PRO A 66 3.55 7.96 -9.33
CA PRO A 66 2.57 8.55 -8.42
C PRO A 66 1.93 7.49 -7.56
N LEU A 67 1.53 7.91 -6.38
CA LEU A 67 0.99 7.03 -5.37
C LEU A 67 -0.23 7.73 -4.80
N VAL A 68 -1.37 7.07 -4.83
CA VAL A 68 -2.61 7.64 -4.32
C VAL A 68 -2.94 7.00 -2.99
N ARG A 69 -3.07 7.82 -1.96
CA ARG A 69 -3.46 7.32 -0.65
C ARG A 69 -4.95 7.03 -0.66
N LEU A 70 -5.32 5.81 -0.35
CA LEU A 70 -6.71 5.41 -0.25
C LEU A 70 -7.12 5.36 1.22
N VAL A 71 -8.41 5.14 1.46
CA VAL A 71 -8.87 4.92 2.83
C VAL A 71 -8.25 3.62 3.33
N ASP A 72 -8.09 3.53 4.64
CA ASP A 72 -7.56 2.32 5.24
C ASP A 72 -8.46 1.14 4.93
N HIS A 73 -7.85 0.01 4.66
CA HIS A 73 -8.59 -1.20 4.35
C HIS A 73 -8.59 -2.13 5.55
N ARG A 74 -9.46 -3.14 5.51
CA ARG A 74 -9.57 -4.11 6.59
C ARG A 74 -8.41 -5.08 6.52
N ARG A 75 -8.01 -5.58 7.69
CA ARG A 75 -6.88 -6.51 7.77
C ARG A 75 -7.10 -7.79 6.98
N ASP A 76 -8.34 -8.12 6.68
CA ASP A 76 -8.62 -9.33 5.91
C ASP A 76 -7.86 -9.37 4.60
N PHE A 77 -7.59 -8.20 4.03
CA PHE A 77 -6.89 -8.14 2.75
C PHE A 77 -5.44 -8.62 2.80
N LEU A 78 -4.91 -8.82 3.96
CA LEU A 78 -3.58 -9.45 4.06
C LEU A 78 -3.62 -10.88 3.54
N GLU A 79 -4.78 -11.52 3.60
CA GLU A 79 -4.88 -12.91 3.19
C GLU A 79 -5.97 -13.17 2.16
N PHE A 80 -6.77 -12.20 1.85
CA PHE A 80 -7.89 -12.41 0.94
C PHE A 80 -7.47 -12.34 -0.52
N GLU A 81 -7.96 -13.28 -1.30
CA GLU A 81 -7.91 -13.24 -2.75
C GLU A 81 -9.27 -13.65 -3.26
N GLY A 82 -9.69 -13.07 -4.34
CA GLY A 82 -10.95 -13.45 -4.94
C GLY A 82 -11.81 -12.26 -5.33
N LYS A 83 -13.07 -12.57 -5.60
CA LYS A 83 -14.00 -11.56 -6.02
C LYS A 83 -14.47 -10.72 -4.85
N LEU A 84 -14.47 -9.41 -5.03
CA LEU A 84 -14.95 -8.49 -4.01
C LEU A 84 -16.48 -8.46 -4.01
N SER A 85 -17.05 -8.22 -2.84
CA SER A 85 -18.51 -8.04 -2.74
C SER A 85 -18.91 -6.80 -3.53
N PRO A 86 -20.08 -6.80 -4.16
CA PRO A 86 -20.52 -5.64 -4.91
C PRO A 86 -20.60 -4.40 -4.03
N ALA A 87 -20.47 -3.23 -4.64
CA ALA A 87 -20.66 -1.98 -3.93
C ALA A 87 -22.13 -1.83 -3.55
N GLU A 88 -22.42 -0.84 -2.71
CA GLU A 88 -23.78 -0.61 -2.26
C GLU A 88 -24.73 -0.35 -3.40
N ASP A 89 -24.26 0.25 -4.47
CA ASP A 89 -25.09 0.51 -5.64
C ASP A 89 -25.16 -0.69 -6.58
N GLY A 90 -24.62 -1.84 -6.17
CA GLY A 90 -24.65 -3.06 -6.98
C GLY A 90 -23.54 -3.18 -7.99
N SER A 91 -22.67 -2.19 -8.10
CA SER A 91 -21.63 -2.25 -9.12
C SER A 91 -20.58 -3.29 -8.76
N ASP A 92 -20.01 -3.88 -9.81
CA ASP A 92 -18.98 -4.90 -9.68
C ASP A 92 -17.68 -4.23 -9.28
N ARG A 93 -17.10 -4.68 -8.18
CA ARG A 93 -15.84 -4.13 -7.68
C ARG A 93 -14.64 -4.94 -8.14
N GLY A 94 -14.85 -5.93 -8.97
CA GLY A 94 -13.77 -6.74 -9.51
C GLY A 94 -13.25 -7.77 -8.53
N HIS A 95 -12.00 -8.15 -8.72
CA HIS A 95 -11.38 -9.14 -7.84
C HIS A 95 -9.93 -8.78 -7.59
N VAL A 96 -9.36 -9.34 -6.53
CA VAL A 96 -7.98 -9.10 -6.15
C VAL A 96 -7.20 -10.39 -6.16
N THR A 97 -5.95 -10.29 -6.60
CA THR A 97 -5.02 -11.41 -6.60
C THR A 97 -3.74 -10.92 -5.92
N ARG A 98 -3.18 -11.74 -5.05
CA ARG A 98 -1.96 -11.34 -4.37
C ARG A 98 -0.79 -11.40 -5.33
N TRP A 99 -0.15 -10.27 -5.52
CA TRP A 99 1.04 -10.21 -6.35
C TRP A 99 2.29 -10.45 -5.53
N ALA A 100 2.35 -9.92 -4.30
CA ALA A 100 3.47 -10.15 -3.40
C ALA A 100 3.01 -9.95 -1.97
N ALA A 101 3.67 -10.60 -1.05
CA ALA A 101 3.39 -10.46 0.37
C ALA A 101 4.66 -10.68 1.15
N GLY A 102 4.78 -10.04 2.28
CA GLY A 102 5.96 -10.18 3.11
C GLY A 102 5.91 -9.27 4.32
N SER A 103 7.08 -8.85 4.75
CA SER A 103 7.21 -7.99 5.90
C SER A 103 7.85 -6.67 5.51
N TYR A 104 7.64 -5.67 6.34
CA TYR A 104 8.23 -4.37 6.11
C TYR A 104 8.69 -3.78 7.43
N HIS A 105 9.62 -2.83 7.34
CA HIS A 105 9.97 -2.02 8.47
C HIS A 105 10.48 -0.67 7.99
N PHE A 106 10.31 0.34 8.81
CA PHE A 106 10.79 1.66 8.46
C PHE A 106 12.26 1.78 8.82
N PHE A 107 13.04 2.14 7.82
CA PHE A 107 14.45 2.40 8.01
C PHE A 107 14.65 3.83 8.52
N ARG A 108 13.81 4.75 8.05
CA ARG A 108 13.86 6.13 8.46
C ARG A 108 12.49 6.76 8.29
N ARG A 109 12.09 7.56 9.26
CA ARG A 109 10.81 8.26 9.17
C ARG A 109 11.01 9.70 9.59
N THR A 110 10.81 10.62 8.63
CA THR A 110 10.77 12.06 8.93
C THR A 110 9.49 12.59 8.32
N ARG A 111 9.18 13.83 8.59
CA ARG A 111 7.99 14.44 8.01
C ARG A 111 8.06 14.47 6.50
N GLU A 112 9.24 14.66 5.96
CA GLU A 112 9.40 14.87 4.54
C GLU A 112 9.71 13.61 3.77
N LYS A 113 10.11 12.57 4.44
CA LYS A 113 10.60 11.40 3.75
C LYS A 113 10.52 10.20 4.66
N GLN A 114 9.99 9.13 4.16
CA GLN A 114 9.95 7.87 4.88
C GLN A 114 10.60 6.82 4.02
N ILE A 115 11.52 6.07 4.59
CA ILE A 115 12.18 4.99 3.88
C ILE A 115 11.74 3.70 4.53
N VAL A 116 11.14 2.83 3.73
CA VAL A 116 10.64 1.56 4.21
C VAL A 116 11.32 0.45 3.43
N GLU A 117 11.68 -0.61 4.12
CA GLU A 117 12.24 -1.79 3.48
C GLU A 117 11.18 -2.87 3.41
N LEU A 118 11.05 -3.46 2.24
CA LEU A 118 10.11 -4.52 1.98
C LEU A 118 10.88 -5.80 1.71
N ASP A 119 10.41 -6.88 2.32
CA ASP A 119 11.00 -8.19 2.08
C ASP A 119 9.85 -9.15 1.79
N SER A 120 9.77 -9.62 0.59
CA SER A 120 8.67 -10.47 0.16
C SER A 120 9.16 -11.76 -0.49
N ASP A 121 8.19 -12.57 -0.89
CA ASP A 121 8.46 -13.80 -1.59
C ASP A 121 8.96 -13.57 -3.01
N ARG A 122 8.80 -12.37 -3.54
CA ARG A 122 9.23 -12.06 -4.91
C ARG A 122 10.43 -11.15 -4.98
N PHE A 123 10.62 -10.31 -3.99
CA PHE A 123 11.67 -9.30 -4.06
C PHE A 123 11.98 -8.74 -2.69
N SER A 124 13.13 -8.08 -2.61
CA SER A 124 13.47 -7.24 -1.47
C SER A 124 13.76 -5.86 -2.04
N ALA A 125 13.20 -4.84 -1.46
CA ALA A 125 13.33 -3.49 -2.01
C ALA A 125 13.26 -2.44 -0.91
N ARG A 126 13.76 -1.27 -1.23
CA ARG A 126 13.66 -0.12 -0.37
C ARG A 126 12.82 0.91 -1.11
N LEU A 127 11.77 1.35 -0.48
CA LEU A 127 10.90 2.37 -1.02
C LEU A 127 11.15 3.69 -0.32
N VAL A 128 11.18 4.76 -1.07
CA VAL A 128 11.23 6.09 -0.50
C VAL A 128 9.89 6.75 -0.76
N LEU A 129 9.15 7.00 0.30
CA LEU A 129 7.84 7.63 0.21
C LEU A 129 8.03 9.11 0.48
N LYS A 130 7.75 9.94 -0.50
CA LYS A 130 7.89 11.37 -0.38
C LYS A 130 6.58 12.07 -0.60
N PRO A 131 6.07 12.78 0.38
CA PRO A 131 4.88 13.59 0.15
C PRO A 131 5.21 14.68 -0.86
N ARG A 132 4.28 14.96 -1.76
CA ARG A 132 4.50 15.95 -2.80
C ARG A 132 3.70 17.20 -2.60
N PHE A 133 3.17 17.43 -1.43
CA PHE A 133 2.22 18.50 -1.22
C PHE A 133 2.57 19.33 -0.02
N SER A 134 2.13 20.56 -0.05
CA SER A 134 2.27 21.49 1.06
C SER A 134 1.05 21.38 1.96
N LEU A 135 1.04 22.16 3.02
CA LEU A 135 -0.11 22.18 3.90
C LEU A 135 -1.34 22.72 3.22
N GLU A 136 -1.17 23.65 2.30
CA GLU A 136 -2.30 24.18 1.57
C GLU A 136 -2.88 23.13 0.68
N ASP A 137 -2.04 22.32 0.10
CA ASP A 137 -2.50 21.25 -0.76
C ASP A 137 -3.29 20.25 0.00
N LEU A 138 -2.94 19.98 1.24
CA LEU A 138 -3.69 19.06 2.06
C LEU A 138 -5.11 19.56 2.27
N ALA A 139 -5.27 20.85 2.41
CA ALA A 139 -6.60 21.41 2.62
C ALA A 139 -7.39 21.39 1.33
N ALA A 140 -6.75 21.47 0.21
CA ALA A 140 -7.43 21.57 -1.06
C ALA A 140 -7.92 20.24 -1.60
N SER A 141 -7.16 19.19 -1.43
CA SER A 141 -7.59 17.89 -1.93
C SER A 141 -6.63 16.82 -1.51
N ALA A 142 -7.05 15.62 -1.69
CA ALA A 142 -6.19 14.49 -1.43
C ALA A 142 -5.04 14.50 -2.41
N ARG A 143 -3.85 14.53 -1.92
CA ARG A 143 -2.68 14.49 -2.73
C ARG A 143 -1.98 13.18 -2.57
N SER A 144 -1.23 12.85 -3.56
CA SER A 144 -0.51 11.58 -3.55
C SER A 144 0.96 11.81 -3.31
N PRO A 145 1.54 11.09 -2.40
CA PRO A 145 3.00 11.10 -2.29
C PRO A 145 3.60 10.39 -3.50
N SER A 146 4.88 10.56 -3.70
CA SER A 146 5.59 9.82 -4.72
C SER A 146 6.16 8.56 -4.11
N LEU A 147 6.29 7.55 -4.89
CA LEU A 147 6.91 6.32 -4.48
C LEU A 147 8.17 6.13 -5.32
N ASP A 148 9.30 6.05 -4.66
CA ASP A 148 10.57 5.79 -5.33
C ASP A 148 11.10 4.47 -4.86
N TRP A 149 11.49 3.62 -5.80
CA TRP A 149 12.21 2.41 -5.47
C TRP A 149 13.69 2.75 -5.43
N ALA A 150 14.30 2.43 -4.36
CA ALA A 150 15.73 2.67 -4.22
C ALA A 150 16.55 1.45 -4.57
#